data_68a829dabe57a357f905420c3ff4a506
#
_entry.id   68a829dabe57a357f905420c3ff4a506
#
_cell.length_a   1.000
_cell.length_b   1.000
_cell.length_c   1.000
_cell.angle_alpha   90.00
_cell.angle_beta   90.00
_cell.angle_gamma   90.00
#
_symmetry.space_group_name_H-M   'P 1'
#
loop_
_entity.id
_entity.type
_entity.pdbx_description
1 polymer ?
#
loop_
_entity_poly.entity_id
_entity_poly.type
_entity_poly.pdbx_seq_one_letter_code
_entity_poly.pdbx_strand_id
1 'polypeptide(L)'
;MPKTLWIKQLFANGFHINDPSVAYPRFPRFLLNVYNWGDRTFNGYDPEYVVSTGKNWKVLAKSYDWVENYAMIFSRHQTMRMRSDVYADIGGYICFMAVSVGYMFNANELIGARHDTRSNFNLNFTCSRFTIDYTDMSTRGGARITDFGSSNKSDLKSIKFEGISNKTRSLTTFYIFNNRRYSHAAAYCYSKYQLKSAGSWLAGFLYNYQRIGLDFNSLPQYLLDKLPPEAQTVYTFRYRDYAALGGYGYNCVMKPRRWLFNVTALLGVGYKHTSEEIRDGSRSMVALTPVMNMAMVYNHRALFVGLNLKALYNFYFNSNYTFLSGILSFQATVGARF
;
A
#
# COMPACT_ATOMS: atom_id res chain seq x y z
N MET A 1 -36.06 19.55 19.96
CA MET A 1 -35.25 20.31 19.02
C MET A 1 -35.34 19.68 17.64
N PRO A 2 -35.52 20.44 16.55
CA PRO A 2 -35.58 19.88 15.20
C PRO A 2 -34.31 19.13 14.88
N LYS A 3 -34.41 17.93 14.29
CA LYS A 3 -33.30 17.00 14.00
C LYS A 3 -32.20 17.56 13.05
N THR A 4 -32.46 18.72 12.45
CA THR A 4 -31.54 19.38 11.47
C THR A 4 -30.81 20.59 12.04
N LEU A 5 -31.12 21.07 13.25
CA LEU A 5 -30.55 22.29 13.80
C LEU A 5 -29.03 22.17 14.05
N TRP A 6 -28.58 21.02 14.54
CA TRP A 6 -27.18 20.77 14.82
C TRP A 6 -26.31 20.79 13.54
N ILE A 7 -26.84 20.31 12.40
CA ILE A 7 -26.14 20.36 11.11
C ILE A 7 -25.93 21.81 10.69
N LYS A 8 -26.97 22.67 10.81
CA LYS A 8 -26.82 24.10 10.50
C LYS A 8 -25.82 24.78 11.43
N GLN A 9 -25.82 24.45 12.71
CA GLN A 9 -24.86 24.96 13.69
C GLN A 9 -23.44 24.53 13.33
N LEU A 10 -23.26 23.26 12.91
CA LEU A 10 -21.96 22.73 12.48
C LEU A 10 -21.45 23.41 11.20
N PHE A 11 -22.32 23.73 10.26
CA PHE A 11 -21.97 24.54 9.09
C PHE A 11 -21.59 25.97 9.47
N ALA A 12 -22.36 26.59 10.35
CA ALA A 12 -22.15 27.98 10.78
C ALA A 12 -20.85 28.18 11.55
N ASN A 13 -20.41 27.17 12.34
CA ASN A 13 -19.16 27.24 13.10
C ASN A 13 -17.92 26.74 12.32
N GLY A 14 -18.02 26.53 10.99
CA GLY A 14 -16.92 26.04 10.16
C GLY A 14 -16.51 24.59 10.44
N PHE A 15 -17.47 23.75 10.81
CA PHE A 15 -17.29 22.32 11.10
C PHE A 15 -16.41 22.00 12.33
N HIS A 16 -16.39 22.90 13.31
CA HIS A 16 -15.73 22.62 14.59
C HIS A 16 -16.60 21.67 15.43
N ILE A 17 -16.32 20.36 15.34
CA ILE A 17 -17.14 19.30 15.94
C ILE A 17 -17.18 19.32 17.48
N ASN A 18 -16.16 19.84 18.14
CA ASN A 18 -16.06 19.94 19.59
C ASN A 18 -16.57 21.28 20.14
N ASP A 19 -17.24 22.09 19.31
CA ASP A 19 -17.84 23.33 19.73
C ASP A 19 -19.05 23.05 20.63
N PRO A 20 -19.07 23.52 21.87
CA PRO A 20 -20.16 23.31 22.81
C PRO A 20 -21.51 23.95 22.36
N SER A 21 -21.47 24.88 21.41
CA SER A 21 -22.67 25.50 20.84
C SER A 21 -23.49 24.55 19.95
N VAL A 22 -22.89 23.44 19.48
CA VAL A 22 -23.55 22.47 18.62
C VAL A 22 -24.37 21.47 19.45
N ALA A 23 -25.68 21.52 19.33
CA ALA A 23 -26.61 20.65 20.06
C ALA A 23 -26.80 19.28 19.37
N TYR A 24 -25.81 18.39 19.50
CA TYR A 24 -25.88 17.05 18.90
C TYR A 24 -27.02 16.18 19.45
N PRO A 25 -27.78 15.48 18.57
CA PRO A 25 -28.69 14.41 18.97
C PRO A 25 -27.92 13.23 19.63
N ARG A 26 -28.65 12.30 20.26
CA ARG A 26 -28.05 11.20 21.04
C ARG A 26 -27.04 10.39 20.23
N PHE A 27 -27.36 9.96 19.00
CA PHE A 27 -26.47 9.12 18.18
C PHE A 27 -25.22 9.86 17.67
N PRO A 28 -25.29 11.04 17.01
CA PRO A 28 -24.12 11.82 16.69
C PRO A 28 -23.23 12.17 17.89
N ARG A 29 -23.82 12.47 19.05
CA ARG A 29 -23.11 12.72 20.30
C ARG A 29 -22.35 11.47 20.78
N PHE A 30 -22.96 10.29 20.70
CA PHE A 30 -22.27 9.02 21.00
C PHE A 30 -21.07 8.82 20.08
N LEU A 31 -21.21 9.00 18.77
CA LEU A 31 -20.10 8.89 17.81
C LEU A 31 -18.98 9.89 18.10
N LEU A 32 -19.34 11.13 18.46
CA LEU A 32 -18.37 12.16 18.85
C LEU A 32 -17.61 11.77 20.13
N ASN A 33 -18.30 11.21 21.13
CA ASN A 33 -17.67 10.74 22.36
C ASN A 33 -16.71 9.58 22.11
N VAL A 34 -17.10 8.61 21.27
CA VAL A 34 -16.22 7.50 20.85
C VAL A 34 -15.00 8.04 20.11
N TYR A 35 -15.19 8.98 19.20
CA TYR A 35 -14.10 9.63 18.49
C TYR A 35 -13.14 10.36 19.46
N ASN A 36 -13.65 11.19 20.35
CA ASN A 36 -12.86 11.94 21.33
C ASN A 36 -12.12 11.02 22.32
N TRP A 37 -12.74 9.92 22.73
CA TRP A 37 -12.09 8.89 23.50
C TRP A 37 -10.94 8.25 22.72
N GLY A 38 -11.18 7.86 21.45
CA GLY A 38 -10.16 7.31 20.57
C GLY A 38 -9.01 8.30 20.30
N ASP A 39 -9.35 9.57 20.04
CA ASP A 39 -8.34 10.60 19.80
C ASP A 39 -7.43 10.82 21.03
N ARG A 40 -8.01 10.93 22.23
CA ARG A 40 -7.25 11.05 23.48
C ARG A 40 -6.38 9.82 23.75
N THR A 41 -6.90 8.63 23.48
CA THR A 41 -6.21 7.36 23.79
C THR A 41 -5.11 7.06 22.78
N PHE A 42 -5.33 7.35 21.50
CA PHE A 42 -4.48 6.90 20.39
C PHE A 42 -3.73 8.01 19.65
N ASN A 43 -3.95 9.30 19.98
CA ASN A 43 -3.33 10.44 19.31
C ASN A 43 -2.58 11.40 20.25
N GLY A 44 -1.99 10.87 21.35
CA GLY A 44 -1.14 11.64 22.26
C GLY A 44 0.22 11.96 21.64
N TYR A 45 0.40 13.15 21.08
CA TYR A 45 1.68 13.64 20.56
C TYR A 45 2.30 14.68 21.49
N ASP A 46 3.65 14.82 21.41
CA ASP A 46 4.40 15.94 21.94
C ASP A 46 4.19 17.14 21.04
N PRO A 47 3.58 18.26 21.51
CA PRO A 47 3.25 19.42 20.69
C PRO A 47 4.47 20.16 20.12
N GLU A 48 5.67 19.96 20.67
CA GLU A 48 6.90 20.47 20.10
C GLU A 48 7.31 19.75 18.80
N TYR A 49 6.88 18.49 18.64
CA TYR A 49 7.22 17.63 17.49
C TYR A 49 6.07 17.49 16.50
N VAL A 50 4.84 17.36 17.01
CA VAL A 50 3.68 17.05 16.17
C VAL A 50 2.45 17.85 16.62
N VAL A 51 1.80 18.50 15.68
CA VAL A 51 0.55 19.21 15.95
C VAL A 51 -0.54 18.82 14.96
N SER A 52 -1.79 18.92 15.40
CA SER A 52 -2.95 18.73 14.53
C SER A 52 -3.01 19.83 13.47
N THR A 53 -3.55 19.52 12.30
CA THR A 53 -3.87 20.52 11.27
C THR A 53 -5.02 21.43 11.70
N GLY A 54 -5.77 21.08 12.75
CA GLY A 54 -6.94 21.82 13.23
C GLY A 54 -8.16 21.71 12.31
N LYS A 55 -8.08 20.88 11.26
CA LYS A 55 -9.11 20.71 10.24
C LYS A 55 -9.65 19.29 10.25
N ASN A 56 -10.97 19.14 10.28
CA ASN A 56 -11.64 17.85 10.39
C ASN A 56 -12.08 17.30 9.03
N TRP A 57 -12.19 18.16 8.03
CA TRP A 57 -12.59 17.78 6.69
C TRP A 57 -11.42 17.87 5.70
N LYS A 58 -11.39 16.97 4.75
CA LYS A 58 -10.46 16.98 3.62
C LYS A 58 -11.18 16.53 2.36
N VAL A 59 -10.90 17.16 1.25
CA VAL A 59 -11.22 16.68 -0.09
C VAL A 59 -9.91 16.36 -0.78
N LEU A 60 -9.82 15.19 -1.38
CA LEU A 60 -8.61 14.66 -2.02
C LEU A 60 -8.91 14.25 -3.45
N ALA A 61 -8.03 14.60 -4.37
CA ALA A 61 -7.87 13.94 -5.65
C ALA A 61 -6.61 13.07 -5.59
N LYS A 62 -6.70 11.82 -6.06
CA LYS A 62 -5.60 10.85 -6.00
C LYS A 62 -5.40 10.20 -7.37
N SER A 63 -4.14 9.99 -7.74
CA SER A 63 -3.71 8.97 -8.68
C SER A 63 -3.03 7.85 -7.90
N TYR A 64 -3.32 6.61 -8.21
CA TYR A 64 -2.68 5.43 -7.65
C TYR A 64 -2.24 4.53 -8.79
N ASP A 65 -0.94 4.43 -8.95
CA ASP A 65 -0.31 3.71 -10.04
C ASP A 65 0.53 2.57 -9.46
N TRP A 66 0.48 1.38 -10.08
CA TRP A 66 1.33 0.28 -9.65
C TRP A 66 1.79 -0.59 -10.79
N VAL A 67 2.88 -1.30 -10.53
CA VAL A 67 3.43 -2.34 -11.39
C VAL A 67 3.72 -3.58 -10.57
N GLU A 68 3.51 -4.73 -11.17
CA GLU A 68 3.87 -6.02 -10.61
C GLU A 68 5.17 -6.50 -11.28
N ASN A 69 6.11 -6.92 -10.46
CA ASN A 69 7.40 -7.44 -10.92
C ASN A 69 7.52 -8.89 -10.47
N TYR A 70 7.98 -9.74 -11.38
CA TYR A 70 8.16 -11.15 -11.12
C TYR A 70 9.53 -11.59 -11.63
N ALA A 71 10.21 -12.44 -10.86
CA ALA A 71 11.42 -13.07 -11.30
C ALA A 71 11.40 -14.55 -10.92
N MET A 72 11.72 -15.41 -11.89
CA MET A 72 11.94 -16.83 -11.73
C MET A 72 13.41 -17.10 -11.94
N ILE A 73 14.07 -17.59 -10.91
CA ILE A 73 15.52 -17.92 -10.94
C ILE A 73 15.62 -19.44 -10.85
N PHE A 74 16.03 -20.08 -11.94
CA PHE A 74 16.19 -21.53 -12.02
C PHE A 74 17.58 -21.96 -11.51
N SER A 75 17.75 -23.25 -11.19
CA SER A 75 18.96 -23.81 -10.56
C SER A 75 20.24 -23.63 -11.38
N ARG A 76 20.16 -23.44 -12.69
CA ARG A 76 21.31 -23.21 -13.60
C ARG A 76 21.61 -21.73 -13.84
N HIS A 77 21.25 -20.85 -12.92
CA HIS A 77 21.39 -19.40 -13.01
C HIS A 77 20.64 -18.75 -14.20
N GLN A 78 19.73 -19.47 -14.82
CA GLN A 78 18.83 -18.85 -15.79
C GLN A 78 17.76 -18.07 -15.04
N THR A 79 17.60 -16.81 -15.41
CA THR A 79 16.60 -15.94 -14.80
C THR A 79 15.60 -15.49 -15.85
N MET A 80 14.31 -15.63 -15.56
CA MET A 80 13.24 -15.01 -16.31
C MET A 80 12.66 -13.87 -15.46
N ARG A 81 12.65 -12.66 -16.00
CA ARG A 81 12.02 -11.49 -15.37
C ARG A 81 10.82 -11.03 -16.17
N MET A 82 9.75 -10.76 -15.47
CA MET A 82 8.51 -10.28 -16.06
C MET A 82 8.04 -9.05 -15.28
N ARG A 83 7.39 -8.14 -15.98
CA ARG A 83 6.85 -6.92 -15.41
C ARG A 83 5.47 -6.66 -16.02
N SER A 84 4.49 -6.32 -15.19
CA SER A 84 3.19 -5.87 -15.69
C SER A 84 3.29 -4.53 -16.41
N ASP A 85 2.32 -4.24 -17.25
CA ASP A 85 2.09 -2.85 -17.66
C ASP A 85 1.74 -2.01 -16.41
N VAL A 86 1.80 -0.69 -16.52
CA VAL A 86 1.41 0.20 -15.43
C VAL A 86 -0.11 0.17 -15.30
N TYR A 87 -0.59 -0.22 -14.13
CA TYR A 87 -1.98 -0.06 -13.74
C TYR A 87 -2.15 1.32 -13.11
N ALA A 88 -3.08 2.11 -13.60
CA ALA A 88 -3.32 3.46 -13.14
C ALA A 88 -4.79 3.67 -12.78
N ASP A 89 -5.05 4.12 -11.56
CA ASP A 89 -6.37 4.49 -11.06
C ASP A 89 -6.36 5.97 -10.66
N ILE A 90 -7.44 6.68 -10.97
CA ILE A 90 -7.62 8.09 -10.62
C ILE A 90 -8.96 8.28 -9.93
N GLY A 91 -9.02 9.09 -8.88
CA GLY A 91 -10.29 9.29 -8.18
C GLY A 91 -10.28 10.40 -7.14
N GLY A 92 -11.42 10.51 -6.47
CA GLY A 92 -11.66 11.51 -5.46
C GLY A 92 -12.16 10.93 -4.14
N TYR A 93 -11.82 11.60 -3.03
CA TYR A 93 -12.20 11.22 -1.70
C TYR A 93 -12.65 12.42 -0.88
N ILE A 94 -13.68 12.21 -0.09
CA ILE A 94 -14.06 13.11 1.00
C ILE A 94 -13.72 12.42 2.30
N CYS A 95 -12.97 13.09 3.15
CA CYS A 95 -12.53 12.56 4.42
C CYS A 95 -13.10 13.42 5.54
N PHE A 96 -13.70 12.77 6.51
CA PHE A 96 -14.16 13.39 7.75
C PHE A 96 -13.47 12.68 8.91
N MET A 97 -12.64 13.40 9.65
CA MET A 97 -11.81 12.85 10.73
C MET A 97 -10.95 11.66 10.26
N ALA A 98 -11.22 10.46 10.78
CA ALA A 98 -10.53 9.22 10.44
C ALA A 98 -11.20 8.41 9.31
N VAL A 99 -12.38 8.83 8.85
CA VAL A 99 -13.16 8.13 7.82
C VAL A 99 -12.96 8.80 6.48
N SER A 100 -12.64 8.03 5.46
CA SER A 100 -12.51 8.49 4.07
C SER A 100 -13.46 7.69 3.18
N VAL A 101 -14.25 8.38 2.38
CA VAL A 101 -15.13 7.77 1.37
C VAL A 101 -14.78 8.38 0.02
N GLY A 102 -14.63 7.54 -0.97
CA GLY A 102 -14.28 7.98 -2.31
C GLY A 102 -14.37 6.86 -3.33
N TYR A 103 -14.12 7.21 -4.56
CA TYR A 103 -14.16 6.27 -5.67
C TYR A 103 -12.94 6.49 -6.58
N MET A 104 -12.39 5.39 -7.10
CA MET A 104 -11.29 5.38 -8.06
C MET A 104 -11.79 4.77 -9.38
N PHE A 105 -11.43 5.40 -10.49
CA PHE A 105 -11.70 4.94 -11.84
C PHE A 105 -10.42 4.36 -12.43
N ASN A 106 -10.58 3.36 -13.30
CA ASN A 106 -9.49 2.83 -14.10
C ASN A 106 -9.06 3.87 -15.16
N ALA A 107 -7.93 4.54 -14.95
CA ALA A 107 -7.44 5.54 -15.87
C ALA A 107 -7.02 4.94 -17.23
N ASN A 108 -6.55 3.68 -17.26
CA ASN A 108 -6.19 2.99 -18.49
C ASN A 108 -7.41 2.78 -19.41
N GLU A 109 -8.60 2.52 -18.84
CA GLU A 109 -9.85 2.41 -19.61
C GLU A 109 -10.32 3.77 -20.14
N LEU A 110 -10.18 4.83 -19.32
CA LEU A 110 -10.58 6.19 -19.74
C LEU A 110 -9.82 6.68 -20.97
N ILE A 111 -8.55 6.28 -21.11
CA ILE A 111 -7.71 6.62 -22.28
C ILE A 111 -7.78 5.58 -23.41
N GLY A 112 -8.66 4.57 -23.29
CA GLY A 112 -8.82 3.52 -24.29
C GLY A 112 -7.63 2.56 -24.42
N ALA A 113 -6.74 2.56 -23.44
CA ALA A 113 -5.48 1.82 -23.53
C ALA A 113 -5.65 0.30 -23.38
N ARG A 114 -6.62 -0.19 -22.60
CA ARG A 114 -6.89 -1.63 -22.42
C ARG A 114 -8.05 -1.92 -21.47
N HIS A 115 -8.78 -3.02 -21.73
CA HIS A 115 -9.70 -3.65 -20.77
C HIS A 115 -8.94 -4.71 -19.96
N ASP A 116 -8.36 -4.33 -18.83
CA ASP A 116 -7.73 -5.26 -17.91
C ASP A 116 -8.71 -5.68 -16.82
N THR A 117 -8.81 -7.00 -16.57
CA THR A 117 -9.60 -7.48 -15.45
C THR A 117 -8.79 -7.28 -14.18
N ARG A 118 -9.14 -6.25 -13.40
CA ARG A 118 -8.47 -5.95 -12.14
C ARG A 118 -9.45 -5.48 -11.07
N SER A 119 -9.11 -5.75 -9.84
CA SER A 119 -9.75 -5.16 -8.67
C SER A 119 -8.70 -4.73 -7.66
N ASN A 120 -8.93 -3.62 -6.99
CA ASN A 120 -8.04 -3.09 -5.98
C ASN A 120 -8.85 -2.46 -4.87
N PHE A 121 -8.76 -3.03 -3.66
CA PHE A 121 -9.37 -2.50 -2.45
C PHE A 121 -8.29 -2.27 -1.41
N ASN A 122 -8.21 -1.05 -0.90
CA ASN A 122 -7.25 -0.67 0.13
C ASN A 122 -7.97 -0.02 1.31
N LEU A 123 -7.63 -0.46 2.51
CA LEU A 123 -8.09 0.15 3.76
C LEU A 123 -6.86 0.49 4.60
N ASN A 124 -6.74 1.75 4.99
CA ASN A 124 -5.68 2.23 5.86
C ASN A 124 -6.26 2.89 7.10
N PHE A 125 -5.76 2.50 8.25
CA PHE A 125 -6.02 3.17 9.51
C PHE A 125 -4.68 3.50 10.18
N THR A 126 -4.49 4.76 10.57
CA THR A 126 -3.26 5.21 11.23
C THR A 126 -3.60 6.13 12.39
N CYS A 127 -3.10 5.78 13.57
CA CYS A 127 -3.09 6.64 14.75
C CYS A 127 -1.64 6.95 15.19
N SER A 128 -1.44 7.57 16.35
CA SER A 128 -0.09 7.85 16.82
C SER A 128 0.72 6.59 17.12
N ARG A 129 0.06 5.56 17.63
CA ARG A 129 0.69 4.36 18.18
C ARG A 129 0.83 3.23 17.19
N PHE A 130 -0.11 3.07 16.26
CA PHE A 130 -0.09 1.97 15.31
C PHE A 130 -0.72 2.33 13.96
N THR A 131 -0.38 1.53 12.98
CA THR A 131 -0.93 1.56 11.63
C THR A 131 -1.46 0.19 11.27
N ILE A 132 -2.57 0.16 10.53
CA ILE A 132 -3.16 -1.03 9.94
C ILE A 132 -3.38 -0.73 8.46
N ASP A 133 -2.75 -1.53 7.60
CA ASP A 133 -2.92 -1.50 6.15
C ASP A 133 -3.49 -2.82 5.67
N TYR A 134 -4.65 -2.80 5.03
CA TYR A 134 -5.24 -3.95 4.35
C TYR A 134 -5.32 -3.67 2.85
N THR A 135 -4.90 -4.64 2.05
CA THR A 135 -4.96 -4.61 0.58
C THR A 135 -5.57 -5.91 0.08
N ASP A 136 -6.58 -5.84 -0.79
CA ASP A 136 -7.09 -6.96 -1.59
C ASP A 136 -6.99 -6.55 -3.06
N MET A 137 -6.11 -7.21 -3.81
CA MET A 137 -5.79 -6.88 -5.20
C MET A 137 -5.86 -8.14 -6.05
N SER A 138 -6.43 -7.99 -7.24
CA SER A 138 -6.47 -9.07 -8.25
C SER A 138 -6.20 -8.48 -9.62
N THR A 139 -5.30 -9.13 -10.39
CA THR A 139 -4.93 -8.77 -11.75
C THR A 139 -4.86 -10.00 -12.63
N ARG A 140 -5.15 -9.88 -13.92
CA ARG A 140 -5.05 -10.96 -14.89
C ARG A 140 -4.52 -10.43 -16.22
N GLY A 141 -3.48 -11.09 -16.74
CA GLY A 141 -2.80 -10.71 -18.00
C GLY A 141 -1.92 -9.46 -17.85
N GLY A 142 -1.43 -8.95 -18.95
CA GLY A 142 -0.76 -7.66 -19.00
C GLY A 142 0.70 -7.62 -18.56
N ALA A 143 1.40 -8.74 -18.50
CA ALA A 143 2.85 -8.73 -18.25
C ALA A 143 3.66 -8.76 -19.57
N ARG A 144 4.93 -8.32 -19.48
CA ARG A 144 5.94 -8.43 -20.52
C ARG A 144 7.18 -9.10 -19.96
N ILE A 145 7.84 -9.88 -20.79
CA ILE A 145 9.15 -10.44 -20.44
C ILE A 145 10.19 -9.34 -20.62
N THR A 146 10.93 -9.06 -19.56
CA THR A 146 11.96 -8.01 -19.57
C THR A 146 13.37 -8.58 -19.64
N ASP A 147 13.55 -9.85 -19.24
CA ASP A 147 14.83 -10.55 -19.26
C ASP A 147 14.58 -12.06 -19.29
N PHE A 148 15.36 -12.79 -20.09
CA PHE A 148 15.30 -14.25 -20.14
C PHE A 148 16.63 -14.86 -20.61
N GLY A 149 17.42 -15.32 -19.66
CA GLY A 149 18.71 -15.97 -19.92
C GLY A 149 19.62 -15.13 -20.82
N SER A 150 20.12 -15.74 -21.88
CA SER A 150 20.99 -15.09 -22.90
C SER A 150 20.24 -14.38 -24.03
N SER A 151 18.91 -14.27 -23.94
CA SER A 151 18.09 -13.66 -25.00
C SER A 151 18.30 -12.14 -25.07
N ASN A 152 18.22 -11.62 -26.29
CA ASN A 152 18.42 -10.19 -26.55
C ASN A 152 17.24 -9.39 -25.94
N LYS A 153 17.55 -8.41 -25.09
CA LYS A 153 16.52 -7.63 -24.37
C LYS A 153 15.61 -6.81 -25.29
N SER A 154 16.10 -6.41 -26.46
CA SER A 154 15.30 -5.69 -27.45
C SER A 154 14.13 -6.55 -27.98
N ASP A 155 14.41 -7.82 -28.25
CA ASP A 155 13.45 -8.74 -28.84
C ASP A 155 12.38 -9.17 -27.81
N LEU A 156 12.78 -9.25 -26.52
CA LEU A 156 11.90 -9.63 -25.42
C LEU A 156 10.85 -8.55 -25.07
N LYS A 157 11.17 -7.26 -25.21
CA LYS A 157 10.27 -6.15 -24.85
C LYS A 157 8.96 -6.14 -25.62
N SER A 158 8.93 -6.71 -26.82
CA SER A 158 7.73 -6.83 -27.65
C SER A 158 6.82 -7.99 -27.23
N ILE A 159 7.32 -8.94 -26.41
CA ILE A 159 6.62 -10.16 -26.07
C ILE A 159 5.68 -9.90 -24.90
N LYS A 160 4.39 -9.93 -25.17
CA LYS A 160 3.36 -9.93 -24.15
C LYS A 160 3.20 -11.32 -23.57
N PHE A 161 3.12 -11.40 -22.25
CA PHE A 161 2.84 -12.61 -21.51
C PHE A 161 1.46 -12.48 -20.86
N GLU A 162 0.48 -13.12 -21.45
CA GLU A 162 -0.91 -13.07 -20.97
C GLU A 162 -1.24 -14.20 -19.99
N GLY A 163 -0.38 -15.21 -19.90
CA GLY A 163 -0.53 -16.36 -19.01
C GLY A 163 -0.26 -16.08 -17.53
N ILE A 164 -0.41 -14.81 -17.09
CA ILE A 164 -0.19 -14.43 -15.70
C ILE A 164 -1.49 -14.02 -15.01
N SER A 165 -1.67 -14.49 -13.79
CA SER A 165 -2.73 -14.03 -12.90
C SER A 165 -2.19 -13.84 -11.49
N ASN A 166 -2.61 -12.80 -10.80
CA ASN A 166 -2.22 -12.52 -9.43
C ASN A 166 -3.44 -12.17 -8.58
N LYS A 167 -3.52 -12.76 -7.40
CA LYS A 167 -4.44 -12.36 -6.33
C LYS A 167 -3.66 -12.24 -5.04
N THR A 168 -3.62 -11.04 -4.49
CA THR A 168 -2.91 -10.72 -3.25
C THR A 168 -3.87 -10.16 -2.22
N ARG A 169 -3.85 -10.70 -1.00
CA ARG A 169 -4.49 -10.14 0.19
C ARG A 169 -3.44 -9.94 1.25
N SER A 170 -3.24 -8.73 1.69
CA SER A 170 -2.21 -8.40 2.66
C SER A 170 -2.79 -7.58 3.80
N LEU A 171 -2.44 -7.95 5.02
CA LEU A 171 -2.70 -7.19 6.23
C LEU A 171 -1.35 -6.89 6.89
N THR A 172 -1.00 -5.63 6.97
CA THR A 172 0.21 -5.16 7.63
C THR A 172 -0.18 -4.29 8.82
N THR A 173 0.32 -4.61 9.99
CA THR A 173 0.13 -3.76 11.17
C THR A 173 1.44 -3.61 11.91
N PHE A 174 1.72 -2.42 12.42
CA PHE A 174 2.90 -2.18 13.25
C PHE A 174 2.67 -1.11 14.31
N TYR A 175 3.33 -1.30 15.43
CA TYR A 175 3.40 -0.35 16.54
C TYR A 175 4.56 0.62 16.37
N ILE A 176 4.35 1.86 16.78
CA ILE A 176 5.28 2.98 16.66
C ILE A 176 5.81 3.29 18.07
N PHE A 177 7.08 2.95 18.36
CA PHE A 177 7.64 3.10 19.72
C PHE A 177 7.81 4.56 20.15
N ASN A 178 8.31 5.41 19.25
CA ASN A 178 8.43 6.85 19.51
C ASN A 178 7.18 7.63 19.05
N ASN A 179 6.00 7.11 19.41
CA ASN A 179 4.72 7.61 18.95
C ASN A 179 4.39 9.05 19.35
N ARG A 180 5.06 9.59 20.36
CA ARG A 180 4.90 10.99 20.80
C ARG A 180 5.59 11.98 19.87
N ARG A 181 6.76 11.64 19.32
CA ARG A 181 7.59 12.55 18.51
C ARG A 181 7.58 12.23 17.02
N TYR A 182 7.32 10.99 16.64
CA TYR A 182 7.21 10.56 15.25
C TYR A 182 5.74 10.38 14.85
N SER A 183 5.32 11.01 13.77
CA SER A 183 3.95 10.90 13.25
C SER A 183 3.91 10.26 11.86
N HIS A 184 3.51 8.99 11.79
CA HIS A 184 3.23 8.33 10.51
C HIS A 184 2.04 9.01 9.78
N ALA A 185 1.05 9.47 10.54
CA ALA A 185 -0.11 10.17 10.01
C ALA A 185 0.20 11.51 9.32
N ALA A 186 1.32 12.17 9.68
CA ALA A 186 1.76 13.40 9.02
C ALA A 186 2.18 13.13 7.56
N ALA A 187 2.82 11.99 7.30
CA ALA A 187 3.33 11.61 6.00
C ALA A 187 2.27 10.98 5.09
N TYR A 188 1.36 10.13 5.65
CA TYR A 188 0.48 9.28 4.85
C TYR A 188 -1.01 9.62 4.95
N CYS A 189 -1.44 10.27 6.03
CA CYS A 189 -2.85 10.66 6.23
C CYS A 189 -3.09 12.16 6.09
N TYR A 190 -2.04 12.98 6.06
CA TYR A 190 -2.12 14.44 5.91
C TYR A 190 -2.95 15.14 7.01
N SER A 191 -3.11 14.51 8.18
CA SER A 191 -3.95 15.01 9.29
C SER A 191 -3.16 15.72 10.38
N LYS A 192 -1.84 15.60 10.35
CA LYS A 192 -0.90 16.18 11.33
C LYS A 192 0.20 16.92 10.61
N TYR A 193 0.86 17.84 11.32
CA TYR A 193 2.12 18.46 10.92
C TYR A 193 3.23 17.92 11.81
N GLN A 194 4.30 17.40 11.19
CA GLN A 194 5.56 17.16 11.88
C GLN A 194 6.34 18.47 11.89
N LEU A 195 6.75 18.94 13.08
CA LEU A 195 7.44 20.23 13.25
C LEU A 195 8.95 20.07 13.34
N LYS A 196 9.44 19.00 14.00
CA LYS A 196 10.86 18.64 14.15
C LYS A 196 11.07 17.25 13.57
N SER A 197 12.23 17.01 12.99
CA SER A 197 12.59 15.68 12.49
C SER A 197 12.64 14.69 13.64
N ALA A 198 12.12 13.50 13.40
CA ALA A 198 12.09 12.43 14.39
C ALA A 198 11.98 11.07 13.71
N GLY A 199 12.49 10.04 14.36
CA GLY A 199 12.36 8.66 13.92
C GLY A 199 11.79 7.77 15.00
N SER A 200 11.42 6.56 14.60
CA SER A 200 10.88 5.53 15.49
C SER A 200 11.27 4.14 15.02
N TRP A 201 11.60 3.28 15.96
CA TRP A 201 11.54 1.84 15.74
C TRP A 201 10.09 1.42 15.57
N LEU A 202 9.89 0.42 14.72
CA LEU A 202 8.59 -0.12 14.35
C LEU A 202 8.65 -1.64 14.53
N ALA A 203 7.63 -2.22 15.15
CA ALA A 203 7.49 -3.67 15.26
C ALA A 203 6.04 -4.06 15.06
N GLY A 204 5.81 -5.18 14.37
CA GLY A 204 4.46 -5.54 14.04
C GLY A 204 4.31 -6.92 13.43
N PHE A 205 3.26 -7.08 12.67
CA PHE A 205 2.86 -8.34 12.06
C PHE A 205 2.40 -8.12 10.63
N LEU A 206 2.71 -9.09 9.77
CA LEU A 206 2.25 -9.16 8.40
C LEU A 206 1.58 -10.51 8.16
N TYR A 207 0.35 -10.46 7.64
CA TYR A 207 -0.32 -11.58 6.99
C TYR A 207 -0.41 -11.31 5.51
N ASN A 208 0.00 -12.26 4.68
CA ASN A 208 -0.12 -12.17 3.24
C ASN A 208 -0.65 -13.48 2.67
N TYR A 209 -1.71 -13.40 1.90
CA TYR A 209 -2.19 -14.49 1.05
C TYR A 209 -1.94 -14.12 -0.39
N GLN A 210 -1.26 -15.00 -1.12
CA GLN A 210 -0.98 -14.78 -2.53
C GLN A 210 -1.31 -16.03 -3.35
N ARG A 211 -1.92 -15.80 -4.50
CA ARG A 211 -2.13 -16.81 -5.53
C ARG A 211 -1.66 -16.23 -6.87
N ILE A 212 -0.59 -16.79 -7.42
CA ILE A 212 -0.03 -16.39 -8.71
C ILE A 212 -0.05 -17.59 -9.62
N GLY A 213 -0.66 -17.47 -10.80
CA GLY A 213 -0.60 -18.43 -11.89
C GLY A 213 0.33 -17.91 -12.97
N LEU A 214 1.22 -18.78 -13.46
CA LEU A 214 2.09 -18.56 -14.62
C LEU A 214 1.85 -19.69 -15.60
N ASP A 215 1.30 -19.41 -16.77
CA ASP A 215 1.11 -20.35 -17.87
C ASP A 215 2.05 -20.02 -19.02
N PHE A 216 3.20 -20.69 -19.05
CA PHE A 216 4.22 -20.48 -20.06
C PHE A 216 3.83 -21.03 -21.44
N ASN A 217 2.78 -21.87 -21.55
CA ASN A 217 2.29 -22.30 -22.85
C ASN A 217 1.79 -21.12 -23.72
N SER A 218 1.53 -19.97 -23.11
CA SER A 218 1.22 -18.72 -23.82
C SER A 218 2.44 -18.04 -24.46
N LEU A 219 3.65 -18.53 -24.22
CA LEU A 219 4.88 -18.02 -24.83
C LEU A 219 5.10 -18.51 -26.25
N PRO A 220 5.78 -17.76 -27.11
CA PRO A 220 6.29 -18.23 -28.37
C PRO A 220 7.21 -19.46 -28.22
N GLN A 221 7.11 -20.42 -29.16
CA GLN A 221 7.82 -21.71 -29.08
C GLN A 221 9.33 -21.55 -28.85
N TYR A 222 9.97 -20.61 -29.51
CA TYR A 222 11.42 -20.37 -29.38
C TYR A 222 11.86 -19.92 -27.97
N LEU A 223 10.94 -19.43 -27.13
CA LEU A 223 11.20 -19.16 -25.70
C LEU A 223 10.92 -20.39 -24.84
N LEU A 224 9.91 -21.16 -25.18
CA LEU A 224 9.65 -22.45 -24.51
C LEU A 224 10.85 -23.38 -24.64
N ASP A 225 11.46 -23.46 -25.82
CA ASP A 225 12.64 -24.28 -26.10
C ASP A 225 13.89 -23.87 -25.30
N LYS A 226 13.90 -22.62 -24.77
CA LYS A 226 14.97 -22.11 -23.90
C LYS A 226 14.71 -22.36 -22.42
N LEU A 227 13.56 -22.85 -22.04
CA LEU A 227 13.30 -23.21 -20.63
C LEU A 227 14.22 -24.36 -20.23
N PRO A 228 14.72 -24.38 -18.97
CA PRO A 228 15.48 -25.51 -18.47
C PRO A 228 14.63 -26.79 -18.51
N PRO A 229 15.26 -27.98 -18.71
CA PRO A 229 14.53 -29.23 -18.75
C PRO A 229 13.69 -29.54 -17.50
N GLU A 230 14.11 -29.03 -16.37
CA GLU A 230 13.41 -29.14 -15.08
C GLU A 230 12.24 -28.16 -14.93
N ALA A 231 12.11 -27.16 -15.84
CA ALA A 231 11.04 -26.19 -15.76
C ALA A 231 9.70 -26.79 -16.16
N GLN A 232 8.67 -26.40 -15.42
CA GLN A 232 7.29 -26.73 -15.77
C GLN A 232 6.74 -25.65 -16.71
N THR A 233 5.76 -26.00 -17.53
CA THR A 233 5.07 -25.02 -18.38
C THR A 233 3.99 -24.25 -17.64
N VAL A 234 3.47 -24.79 -16.53
CA VAL A 234 2.48 -24.13 -15.69
C VAL A 234 2.93 -24.15 -14.24
N TYR A 235 2.95 -22.97 -13.63
CA TYR A 235 3.21 -22.80 -12.21
C TYR A 235 2.02 -22.15 -11.54
N THR A 236 1.64 -22.67 -10.39
CA THR A 236 0.66 -22.03 -9.51
C THR A 236 1.30 -21.89 -8.13
N PHE A 237 1.42 -20.66 -7.66
CA PHE A 237 1.92 -20.33 -6.33
C PHE A 237 0.73 -19.94 -5.46
N ARG A 238 0.40 -20.75 -4.49
CA ARG A 238 -0.68 -20.46 -3.53
C ARG A 238 -0.15 -20.60 -2.12
N TYR A 239 0.08 -19.50 -1.45
CA TYR A 239 0.68 -19.50 -0.13
C TYR A 239 0.10 -18.45 0.82
N ARG A 240 0.33 -18.67 2.11
CA ARG A 240 0.05 -17.74 3.20
C ARG A 240 1.33 -17.50 3.96
N ASP A 241 1.62 -16.22 4.22
CA ASP A 241 2.75 -15.78 5.02
C ASP A 241 2.25 -15.21 6.34
N TYR A 242 2.93 -15.58 7.40
CA TYR A 242 2.77 -15.04 8.74
C TYR A 242 4.14 -14.58 9.19
N ALA A 243 4.38 -13.27 9.24
CA ALA A 243 5.70 -12.73 9.54
C ALA A 243 5.64 -11.69 10.66
N ALA A 244 6.62 -11.75 11.55
CA ALA A 244 6.94 -10.64 12.43
C ALA A 244 7.66 -9.55 11.64
N LEU A 245 7.23 -8.30 11.81
CA LEU A 245 7.84 -7.13 11.18
C LEU A 245 8.72 -6.40 12.17
N GLY A 246 9.90 -6.00 11.72
CA GLY A 246 10.80 -5.09 12.43
C GLY A 246 11.37 -4.05 11.49
N GLY A 247 11.57 -2.84 11.96
CA GLY A 247 12.16 -1.80 11.12
C GLY A 247 12.20 -0.42 11.74
N TYR A 248 12.44 0.58 10.88
CA TYR A 248 12.60 1.96 11.31
C TYR A 248 11.89 2.92 10.35
N GLY A 249 11.28 3.96 10.91
CA GLY A 249 10.70 5.07 10.18
C GLY A 249 11.32 6.38 10.59
N TYR A 250 11.58 7.27 9.62
CA TYR A 250 12.15 8.59 9.87
C TYR A 250 11.39 9.68 9.11
N ASN A 251 11.01 10.73 9.84
CA ASN A 251 10.45 11.96 9.31
C ASN A 251 11.54 13.04 9.27
N CYS A 252 11.95 13.45 8.09
CA CYS A 252 12.83 14.58 7.85
C CYS A 252 12.00 15.84 7.56
N VAL A 253 12.03 16.80 8.46
CA VAL A 253 11.36 18.10 8.30
C VAL A 253 12.33 19.08 7.66
N MET A 254 12.17 19.35 6.37
CA MET A 254 12.99 20.35 5.67
C MET A 254 12.53 21.77 5.97
N LYS A 255 11.22 21.99 6.12
CA LYS A 255 10.63 23.26 6.54
C LYS A 255 9.38 22.98 7.38
N PRO A 256 9.33 23.39 8.67
CA PRO A 256 8.21 23.14 9.55
C PRO A 256 6.87 23.56 8.92
N ARG A 257 5.85 22.70 9.06
CA ARG A 257 4.51 22.87 8.48
C ARG A 257 4.44 22.99 6.95
N ARG A 258 5.57 22.91 6.22
CA ARG A 258 5.58 23.00 4.75
C ARG A 258 6.06 21.74 4.08
N TRP A 259 7.30 21.31 4.36
CA TRP A 259 7.93 20.19 3.68
C TRP A 259 8.28 19.08 4.67
N LEU A 260 7.76 17.92 4.41
CA LEU A 260 8.05 16.68 5.13
C LEU A 260 8.47 15.61 4.13
N PHE A 261 9.57 14.94 4.41
CA PHE A 261 9.98 13.71 3.75
C PHE A 261 10.00 12.58 4.76
N ASN A 262 9.42 11.43 4.41
CA ASN A 262 9.41 10.23 5.25
C ASN A 262 10.04 9.06 4.51
N VAL A 263 10.80 8.25 5.22
CA VAL A 263 11.23 6.92 4.80
C VAL A 263 10.88 5.94 5.90
N THR A 264 10.26 4.84 5.54
CA THR A 264 9.95 3.72 6.44
C THR A 264 10.41 2.43 5.78
N ALA A 265 11.29 1.68 6.44
CA ALA A 265 11.79 0.40 5.99
C ALA A 265 11.48 -0.67 7.05
N LEU A 266 10.84 -1.74 6.64
CA LEU A 266 10.47 -2.89 7.47
C LEU A 266 10.96 -4.17 6.82
N LEU A 267 11.39 -5.13 7.63
CA LEU A 267 11.67 -6.49 7.20
C LEU A 267 10.74 -7.44 7.95
N GLY A 268 10.00 -8.23 7.20
CA GLY A 268 9.18 -9.32 7.70
C GLY A 268 9.95 -10.63 7.63
N VAL A 269 10.02 -11.34 8.75
CA VAL A 269 10.58 -12.69 8.83
C VAL A 269 9.58 -13.58 9.54
N GLY A 270 9.32 -14.76 8.96
CA GLY A 270 8.31 -15.65 9.54
C GLY A 270 8.14 -16.95 8.79
N TYR A 271 6.92 -17.42 8.80
CA TYR A 271 6.52 -18.71 8.27
C TYR A 271 5.64 -18.54 7.03
N LYS A 272 5.99 -19.26 5.97
CA LYS A 272 5.23 -19.39 4.73
C LYS A 272 4.67 -20.80 4.60
N HIS A 273 3.37 -20.90 4.45
CA HIS A 273 2.68 -22.16 4.19
C HIS A 273 2.10 -22.18 2.77
N THR A 274 2.53 -23.13 1.96
CA THR A 274 1.98 -23.37 0.63
C THR A 274 0.87 -24.40 0.68
N SER A 275 -0.20 -24.16 -0.09
CA SER A 275 -1.38 -25.04 -0.18
C SER A 275 -1.33 -25.94 -1.41
N GLU A 276 -0.28 -25.89 -2.23
CA GLU A 276 -0.16 -26.69 -3.43
C GLU A 276 0.64 -27.95 -3.21
N GLU A 277 0.34 -28.98 -4.01
CA GLU A 277 1.16 -30.18 -4.09
C GLU A 277 2.48 -29.83 -4.74
N ILE A 278 3.51 -29.67 -3.92
CA ILE A 278 4.86 -29.45 -4.38
C ILE A 278 5.44 -30.82 -4.69
N ARG A 279 5.74 -31.09 -5.95
CA ARG A 279 6.36 -32.35 -6.38
C ARG A 279 7.69 -32.64 -5.67
N ASP A 280 8.44 -31.60 -5.27
CA ASP A 280 9.77 -31.72 -4.68
C ASP A 280 10.08 -30.62 -3.64
N GLY A 281 9.19 -30.35 -2.69
CA GLY A 281 9.45 -29.28 -1.72
C GLY A 281 8.67 -29.37 -0.41
N SER A 282 9.14 -28.66 0.61
CA SER A 282 8.44 -28.54 1.89
C SER A 282 7.22 -27.64 1.76
N ARG A 283 6.07 -28.06 2.31
CA ARG A 283 4.88 -27.17 2.44
C ARG A 283 5.11 -25.97 3.34
N SER A 284 6.23 -25.95 4.02
CA SER A 284 6.59 -24.94 5.01
C SER A 284 7.97 -24.41 4.71
N MET A 285 8.09 -23.10 4.61
CA MET A 285 9.35 -22.43 4.34
C MET A 285 9.44 -21.09 5.09
N VAL A 286 10.62 -20.51 5.12
CA VAL A 286 10.83 -19.18 5.68
C VAL A 286 10.15 -18.14 4.79
N ALA A 287 9.34 -17.26 5.39
CA ALA A 287 8.83 -16.06 4.76
C ALA A 287 9.84 -14.92 4.95
N LEU A 288 10.20 -14.27 3.86
CA LEU A 288 11.01 -13.05 3.86
C LEU A 288 10.27 -11.98 3.06
N THR A 289 9.93 -10.87 3.71
CA THR A 289 9.09 -9.82 3.11
C THR A 289 9.64 -8.44 3.46
N PRO A 290 10.53 -7.86 2.64
CA PRO A 290 10.91 -6.46 2.77
C PRO A 290 9.75 -5.55 2.33
N VAL A 291 9.50 -4.51 3.13
CA VAL A 291 8.52 -3.45 2.87
C VAL A 291 9.21 -2.11 2.99
N MET A 292 9.09 -1.28 1.96
CA MET A 292 9.64 0.07 1.95
C MET A 292 8.55 1.07 1.56
N ASN A 293 8.41 2.12 2.35
CA ASN A 293 7.52 3.23 2.06
C ASN A 293 8.31 4.54 2.09
N MET A 294 8.07 5.40 1.12
CA MET A 294 8.58 6.77 1.09
C MET A 294 7.42 7.73 0.88
N ALA A 295 7.47 8.88 1.52
CA ALA A 295 6.49 9.93 1.33
C ALA A 295 7.14 11.30 1.29
N MET A 296 6.65 12.15 0.41
CA MET A 296 6.97 13.57 0.38
C MET A 296 5.67 14.37 0.47
N VAL A 297 5.59 15.30 1.41
CA VAL A 297 4.39 16.11 1.64
C VAL A 297 4.76 17.57 1.59
N TYR A 298 4.05 18.31 0.75
CA TYR A 298 4.07 19.77 0.72
C TYR A 298 2.74 20.33 1.21
N ASN A 299 2.79 21.24 2.16
CA ASN A 299 1.62 21.91 2.71
C ASN A 299 1.68 23.40 2.46
N HIS A 300 0.58 23.98 2.00
CA HIS A 300 0.40 25.42 1.83
C HIS A 300 -0.98 25.84 2.36
N ARG A 301 -1.05 26.39 3.58
CA ARG A 301 -2.30 26.77 4.24
C ARG A 301 -3.28 25.58 4.30
N ALA A 302 -4.45 25.69 3.64
CA ALA A 302 -5.44 24.63 3.53
C ALA A 302 -5.05 23.54 2.52
N LEU A 303 -4.26 23.86 1.52
CA LEU A 303 -3.87 22.96 0.44
C LEU A 303 -2.68 22.10 0.82
N PHE A 304 -2.60 20.91 0.25
CA PHE A 304 -1.44 20.04 0.34
C PHE A 304 -1.29 19.16 -0.89
N VAL A 305 -0.05 18.76 -1.13
CA VAL A 305 0.32 17.76 -2.14
C VAL A 305 1.12 16.68 -1.44
N GLY A 306 0.82 15.42 -1.72
CA GLY A 306 1.54 14.26 -1.22
C GLY A 306 1.95 13.34 -2.35
N LEU A 307 3.18 12.84 -2.30
CA LEU A 307 3.70 11.79 -3.17
C LEU A 307 4.14 10.64 -2.28
N ASN A 308 3.65 9.42 -2.57
CA ASN A 308 3.98 8.22 -1.83
C ASN A 308 4.49 7.14 -2.79
N LEU A 309 5.54 6.45 -2.40
CA LEU A 309 6.08 5.27 -3.05
C LEU A 309 6.03 4.12 -2.04
N LYS A 310 5.51 2.96 -2.45
CA LYS A 310 5.50 1.74 -1.63
C LYS A 310 6.04 0.59 -2.46
N ALA A 311 6.98 -0.15 -1.89
CA ALA A 311 7.50 -1.38 -2.45
C ALA A 311 7.29 -2.52 -1.44
N LEU A 312 6.76 -3.64 -1.91
CA LEU A 312 6.56 -4.85 -1.14
C LEU A 312 7.01 -6.03 -2.00
N TYR A 313 7.94 -6.83 -1.49
CA TYR A 313 8.45 -8.01 -2.17
C TYR A 313 8.25 -9.27 -1.33
N ASN A 314 7.99 -10.40 -2.01
CA ASN A 314 7.83 -11.71 -1.41
C ASN A 314 8.76 -12.69 -2.10
N PHE A 315 9.46 -13.49 -1.30
CA PHE A 315 10.34 -14.56 -1.79
C PHE A 315 9.67 -15.91 -1.56
N TYR A 316 9.76 -16.76 -2.57
CA TYR A 316 9.33 -18.16 -2.53
C TYR A 316 10.52 -19.03 -2.91
N PHE A 317 11.04 -19.79 -1.94
CA PHE A 317 12.21 -20.63 -2.11
C PHE A 317 11.78 -22.08 -2.35
N ASN A 318 12.27 -22.68 -3.43
CA ASN A 318 12.11 -24.09 -3.75
C ASN A 318 13.49 -24.65 -4.09
N SER A 319 13.67 -26.00 -4.01
CA SER A 319 14.94 -26.66 -4.34
C SER A 319 15.40 -26.40 -5.80
N ASN A 320 14.44 -26.31 -6.74
CA ASN A 320 14.71 -26.19 -8.17
C ASN A 320 14.66 -24.76 -8.70
N TYR A 321 14.05 -23.82 -7.95
CA TYR A 321 13.92 -22.41 -8.34
C TYR A 321 13.66 -21.51 -7.16
N THR A 322 13.96 -20.23 -7.34
CA THR A 322 13.48 -19.15 -6.46
C THR A 322 12.53 -18.28 -7.26
N PHE A 323 11.33 -18.06 -6.71
CA PHE A 323 10.38 -17.13 -7.29
C PHE A 323 10.27 -15.87 -6.43
N LEU A 324 10.39 -14.72 -7.08
CA LEU A 324 10.21 -13.40 -6.49
C LEU A 324 8.97 -12.76 -7.08
N SER A 325 8.08 -12.29 -6.24
CA SER A 325 6.98 -11.42 -6.64
C SER A 325 7.05 -10.09 -5.89
N GLY A 326 6.79 -9.00 -6.56
CA GLY A 326 6.84 -7.67 -5.96
C GLY A 326 5.84 -6.72 -6.56
N ILE A 327 5.33 -5.82 -5.71
CA ILE A 327 4.44 -4.73 -6.09
C ILE A 327 5.15 -3.42 -5.77
N LEU A 328 5.33 -2.60 -6.77
CA LEU A 328 5.80 -1.22 -6.63
C LEU A 328 4.63 -0.30 -6.96
N SER A 329 4.20 0.51 -6.00
CA SER A 329 3.12 1.47 -6.19
C SER A 329 3.56 2.90 -5.94
N PHE A 330 3.01 3.80 -6.73
CA PHE A 330 3.17 5.24 -6.62
C PHE A 330 1.80 5.88 -6.43
N GLN A 331 1.69 6.83 -5.52
CA GLN A 331 0.46 7.59 -5.30
C GLN A 331 0.77 9.07 -5.29
N ALA A 332 0.11 9.83 -6.14
CA ALA A 332 0.05 11.27 -6.07
C ALA A 332 -1.29 11.71 -5.46
N THR A 333 -1.26 12.67 -4.56
CA THR A 333 -2.45 13.19 -3.88
C THR A 333 -2.40 14.70 -3.87
N VAL A 334 -3.49 15.34 -4.25
CA VAL A 334 -3.72 16.77 -4.07
C VAL A 334 -4.97 16.93 -3.22
N GLY A 335 -4.94 17.80 -2.23
CA GLY A 335 -6.09 17.97 -1.36
C GLY A 335 -6.19 19.30 -0.68
N ALA A 336 -7.38 19.57 -0.16
CA ALA A 336 -7.70 20.72 0.67
C ALA A 336 -8.28 20.27 2.01
N ARG A 337 -7.93 21.01 3.07
CA ARG A 337 -8.44 20.83 4.45
C ARG A 337 -9.30 22.03 4.84
N PHE A 338 -10.42 21.78 5.50
CA PHE A 338 -11.32 22.82 6.00
C PHE A 338 -12.13 22.37 7.23
#